data_aa06ab03d22d67560211e8a16eb1435a
#
_entry.id   aa06ab03d22d67560211e8a16eb1435a
#
_cell.length_a   1.000
_cell.length_b   1.000
_cell.length_c   1.000
_cell.angle_alpha   90.00
_cell.angle_beta   90.00
_cell.angle_gamma   90.00
#
_symmetry.space_group_name_H-M   'P 1'
#
loop_
_entity.id
_entity.type
_entity.pdbx_description
1 polymer ?
#
loop_
_entity_poly.entity_id
_entity_poly.type
_entity_poly.pdbx_seq_one_letter_code
_entity_poly.pdbx_strand_id
1 'polypeptide(L)'
;MTKAEAFDKAWKLATKGDFSLYDEIVHPDYESINLGVKVDREVSKAVLQDIGTHGKLGPFRVIYENEDFVCLHRYSRLTNEEVFFSLMTAIKYKDGKVITQETIREPLDEDPSEGQD
;
A
#
# COMPACT_ATOMS: atom_id res chain seq x y z
N MET A 1 -10.18 -13.45 6.12
CA MET A 1 -9.63 -12.27 5.43
C MET A 1 -8.63 -12.74 4.38
N THR A 2 -8.76 -12.29 3.14
CA THR A 2 -7.80 -12.62 2.08
C THR A 2 -6.46 -11.90 2.33
N LYS A 3 -5.40 -12.32 1.61
CA LYS A 3 -4.10 -11.63 1.69
C LYS A 3 -4.23 -10.16 1.28
N ALA A 4 -4.98 -9.89 0.22
CA ALA A 4 -5.20 -8.51 -0.24
C ALA A 4 -5.94 -7.68 0.81
N GLU A 5 -6.98 -8.23 1.43
CA GLU A 5 -7.72 -7.56 2.50
C GLU A 5 -6.83 -7.29 3.71
N ALA A 6 -6.01 -8.26 4.12
CA ALA A 6 -5.09 -8.09 5.24
C ALA A 6 -4.04 -7.02 4.94
N PHE A 7 -3.50 -7.02 3.74
CA PHE A 7 -2.55 -6.00 3.29
C PHE A 7 -3.17 -4.60 3.34
N ASP A 8 -4.35 -4.44 2.75
CA ASP A 8 -5.05 -3.15 2.73
C ASP A 8 -5.32 -2.65 4.14
N LYS A 9 -5.82 -3.53 5.00
CA LYS A 9 -6.11 -3.17 6.40
C LYS A 9 -4.85 -2.76 7.15
N ALA A 10 -3.76 -3.53 6.99
CA ALA A 10 -2.48 -3.23 7.65
C ALA A 10 -1.93 -1.87 7.22
N TRP A 11 -1.98 -1.59 5.92
CA TRP A 11 -1.50 -0.31 5.39
C TRP A 11 -2.36 0.87 5.83
N LYS A 12 -3.69 0.72 5.81
CA LYS A 12 -4.59 1.78 6.30
C LYS A 12 -4.39 2.07 7.79
N LEU A 13 -4.24 1.04 8.61
CA LEU A 13 -3.94 1.21 10.03
C LEU A 13 -2.58 1.89 10.24
N ALA A 14 -1.57 1.49 9.45
CA ALA A 14 -0.23 2.06 9.54
C ALA A 14 -0.22 3.55 9.20
N THR A 15 -1.04 4.00 8.25
CA THR A 15 -1.16 5.44 7.95
C THR A 15 -1.69 6.23 9.14
N LYS A 16 -2.36 5.57 10.07
CA LYS A 16 -2.90 6.18 11.30
C LYS A 16 -1.97 5.97 12.51
N GLY A 17 -0.81 5.36 12.30
CA GLY A 17 0.16 5.10 13.36
C GLY A 17 -0.01 3.76 14.07
N ASP A 18 -0.96 2.92 13.64
CA ASP A 18 -1.16 1.60 14.21
C ASP A 18 -0.43 0.55 13.35
N PHE A 19 0.69 0.05 13.85
CA PHE A 19 1.52 -0.93 13.14
C PHE A 19 1.32 -2.37 13.61
N SER A 20 0.32 -2.64 14.44
CA SER A 20 0.14 -3.99 15.00
C SER A 20 -0.05 -5.07 13.94
N LEU A 21 -0.93 -4.83 12.96
CA LEU A 21 -1.15 -5.78 11.88
C LEU A 21 0.01 -5.78 10.88
N TYR A 22 0.59 -4.61 10.59
CA TYR A 22 1.79 -4.49 9.76
C TYR A 22 2.91 -5.37 10.32
N ASP A 23 3.18 -5.27 11.63
CA ASP A 23 4.24 -6.06 12.27
C ASP A 23 3.96 -7.56 12.21
N GLU A 24 2.69 -7.96 12.20
CA GLU A 24 2.29 -9.36 12.12
C GLU A 24 2.48 -9.94 10.71
N ILE A 25 2.11 -9.21 9.67
CA ILE A 25 2.07 -9.74 8.30
C ILE A 25 3.31 -9.44 7.45
N VAL A 26 4.19 -8.53 7.89
CA VAL A 26 5.35 -8.12 7.11
C VAL A 26 6.60 -8.86 7.59
N HIS A 27 7.32 -9.45 6.63
CA HIS A 27 8.55 -10.19 6.89
C HIS A 27 9.65 -9.28 7.45
N PRO A 28 10.52 -9.76 8.36
CA PRO A 28 11.63 -8.94 8.88
C PRO A 28 12.57 -8.38 7.81
N ASP A 29 12.72 -9.09 6.69
CA ASP A 29 13.60 -8.69 5.58
C ASP A 29 12.88 -7.91 4.48
N TYR A 30 11.69 -7.41 4.79
CA TYR A 30 10.86 -6.70 3.83
C TYR A 30 11.56 -5.49 3.19
N GLU A 31 11.37 -5.34 1.89
CA GLU A 31 11.75 -4.15 1.15
C GLU A 31 10.60 -3.67 0.28
N SER A 32 10.40 -2.36 0.27
CA SER A 32 9.46 -1.69 -0.62
C SER A 32 10.24 -1.01 -1.74
N ILE A 33 9.75 -1.12 -2.96
CA ILE A 33 10.36 -0.48 -4.13
C ILE A 33 9.31 0.44 -4.76
N ASN A 34 9.57 1.74 -4.68
CA ASN A 34 8.67 2.75 -5.25
C ASN A 34 9.48 3.61 -6.21
N LEU A 35 9.11 3.58 -7.50
CA LEU A 35 9.78 4.37 -8.53
C LEU A 35 11.31 4.13 -8.52
N GLY A 36 11.73 2.87 -8.31
CA GLY A 36 13.13 2.50 -8.28
C GLY A 36 13.87 2.75 -6.97
N VAL A 37 13.23 3.35 -5.99
CA VAL A 37 13.82 3.61 -4.66
C VAL A 37 13.43 2.48 -3.71
N LYS A 38 14.44 1.86 -3.09
CA LYS A 38 14.23 0.78 -2.11
C LYS A 38 14.23 1.33 -0.70
N VAL A 39 13.27 0.92 0.10
CA VAL A 39 13.22 1.23 1.53
C VAL A 39 12.98 -0.05 2.32
N ASP A 40 13.58 -0.15 3.49
CA ASP A 40 13.42 -1.31 4.35
C ASP A 40 12.11 -1.26 5.16
N ARG A 41 11.88 -2.27 5.97
CA ARG A 41 10.67 -2.44 6.77
C ARG A 41 10.40 -1.26 7.70
N GLU A 42 11.41 -0.74 8.39
CA GLU A 42 11.26 0.35 9.36
C GLU A 42 11.11 1.70 8.67
N VAL A 43 11.85 1.94 7.61
CA VAL A 43 11.69 3.17 6.80
C VAL A 43 10.32 3.21 6.15
N SER A 44 9.81 2.05 5.74
CA SER A 44 8.46 1.94 5.16
C SER A 44 7.37 2.39 6.12
N LYS A 45 7.54 2.16 7.43
CA LYS A 45 6.60 2.66 8.45
C LYS A 45 6.53 4.18 8.44
N ALA A 46 7.68 4.85 8.36
CA ALA A 46 7.74 6.30 8.30
C ALA A 46 7.06 6.85 7.04
N VAL A 47 7.25 6.17 5.91
CA VAL A 47 6.59 6.54 4.65
C VAL A 47 5.08 6.44 4.78
N LEU A 48 4.58 5.37 5.39
CA LEU A 48 3.13 5.18 5.59
C LEU A 48 2.52 6.24 6.51
N GLN A 49 3.23 6.62 7.57
CA GLN A 49 2.79 7.72 8.45
C GLN A 49 2.74 9.05 7.71
N ASP A 50 3.72 9.30 6.84
CA ASP A 50 3.76 10.51 6.02
C ASP A 50 2.56 10.55 5.06
N ILE A 51 2.24 9.43 4.43
CA ILE A 51 1.04 9.31 3.59
C ILE A 51 -0.21 9.64 4.40
N GLY A 52 -0.32 9.13 5.62
CA GLY A 52 -1.46 9.39 6.51
C GLY A 52 -1.61 10.85 6.90
N THR A 53 -0.49 11.59 6.95
CA THR A 53 -0.49 13.02 7.27
C THR A 53 -0.94 13.87 6.09
N HIS A 54 -0.57 13.49 4.87
CA HIS A 54 -0.77 14.32 3.69
C HIS A 54 -1.80 13.76 2.70
N GLY A 55 -2.26 12.54 2.90
CA GLY A 55 -3.10 11.89 1.92
C GLY A 55 -3.99 10.80 2.47
N LYS A 56 -4.57 10.03 1.56
CA LYS A 56 -5.49 8.96 1.87
C LYS A 56 -5.33 7.83 0.86
N LEU A 57 -5.33 6.59 1.36
CA LEU A 57 -5.43 5.39 0.51
C LEU A 57 -6.91 5.15 0.21
N GLY A 58 -7.25 5.09 -1.07
CA GLY A 58 -8.62 4.86 -1.51
C GLY A 58 -8.96 3.38 -1.66
N PRO A 59 -10.11 3.09 -2.27
CA PRO A 59 -10.56 1.71 -2.47
C PRO A 59 -9.61 0.94 -3.40
N PHE A 60 -9.59 -0.38 -3.23
CA PHE A 60 -8.73 -1.25 -4.03
C PHE A 60 -9.55 -2.36 -4.71
N ARG A 61 -8.97 -2.93 -5.77
CA ARG A 61 -9.47 -4.14 -6.39
C ARG A 61 -8.32 -5.10 -6.65
N VAL A 62 -8.59 -6.39 -6.50
CA VAL A 62 -7.59 -7.44 -6.74
C VAL A 62 -7.56 -7.76 -8.22
N ILE A 63 -6.37 -7.73 -8.82
CA ILE A 63 -6.15 -8.12 -10.21
C ILE A 63 -5.77 -9.60 -10.26
N TYR A 64 -4.91 -10.04 -9.33
CA TYR A 64 -4.46 -11.42 -9.24
C TYR A 64 -4.03 -11.73 -7.81
N GLU A 65 -4.35 -12.94 -7.34
CA GLU A 65 -3.93 -13.39 -6.01
C GLU A 65 -3.69 -14.89 -6.00
N ASN A 66 -2.57 -15.31 -5.41
CA ASN A 66 -2.30 -16.69 -5.07
C ASN A 66 -1.54 -16.73 -3.73
N GLU A 67 -1.00 -17.89 -3.35
CA GLU A 67 -0.31 -18.04 -2.06
C GLU A 67 0.94 -17.18 -1.91
N ASP A 68 1.62 -16.89 -3.01
CA ASP A 68 2.93 -16.23 -2.99
C ASP A 68 2.90 -14.82 -3.58
N PHE A 69 1.78 -14.37 -4.12
CA PHE A 69 1.74 -13.14 -4.87
C PHE A 69 0.34 -12.50 -4.87
N VAL A 70 0.30 -11.20 -4.71
CA VAL A 70 -0.91 -10.40 -4.88
C VAL A 70 -0.60 -9.21 -5.77
N CYS A 71 -1.42 -8.98 -6.78
CA CYS A 71 -1.39 -7.76 -7.57
C CYS A 71 -2.72 -7.05 -7.38
N LEU A 72 -2.67 -5.80 -6.96
CA LEU A 72 -3.87 -5.00 -6.77
C LEU A 72 -3.74 -3.63 -7.40
N HIS A 73 -4.87 -3.03 -7.67
CA HIS A 73 -4.98 -1.66 -8.14
C HIS A 73 -5.75 -0.87 -7.11
N ARG A 74 -5.31 0.36 -6.84
CA ARG A 74 -6.04 1.27 -5.95
C ARG A 74 -5.85 2.71 -6.39
N TYR A 75 -6.70 3.57 -5.86
CA TYR A 75 -6.52 5.00 -5.97
C TYR A 75 -5.97 5.56 -4.66
N SER A 76 -5.25 6.66 -4.77
CA SER A 76 -4.83 7.42 -3.60
C SER A 76 -4.90 8.91 -3.93
N ARG A 77 -4.89 9.74 -2.90
CA ARG A 77 -4.86 11.18 -3.06
C ARG A 77 -4.04 11.86 -1.98
N LEU A 78 -3.42 12.98 -2.37
CA LEU A 78 -2.80 13.91 -1.43
C LEU A 78 -3.82 15.00 -1.18
N THR A 79 -4.50 14.93 -0.05
CA THR A 79 -5.65 15.80 0.25
C THR A 79 -5.29 17.28 0.35
N ASN A 80 -4.04 17.58 0.74
CA ASN A 80 -3.57 18.96 0.88
C ASN A 80 -3.28 19.62 -0.46
N GLU A 81 -3.07 18.85 -1.52
CA GLU A 81 -2.64 19.33 -2.83
C GLU A 81 -3.64 19.03 -3.95
N GLU A 82 -4.72 18.32 -3.61
CA GLU A 82 -5.71 17.84 -4.59
C GLU A 82 -5.06 17.05 -5.73
N VAL A 83 -4.05 16.24 -5.39
CA VAL A 83 -3.34 15.38 -6.33
C VAL A 83 -3.85 13.96 -6.19
N PHE A 84 -4.19 13.35 -7.31
CA PHE A 84 -4.80 12.01 -7.36
C PHE A 84 -3.91 11.06 -8.16
N PHE A 85 -3.88 9.80 -7.73
CA PHE A 85 -3.05 8.78 -8.36
C PHE A 85 -3.82 7.49 -8.58
N SER A 86 -3.47 6.79 -9.68
CA SER A 86 -3.77 5.40 -9.90
C SER A 86 -2.53 4.59 -9.54
N LEU A 87 -2.68 3.57 -8.70
CA LEU A 87 -1.56 2.76 -8.21
C LEU A 87 -1.74 1.30 -8.61
N MET A 88 -0.67 0.71 -9.14
CA MET A 88 -0.58 -0.74 -9.35
C MET A 88 0.48 -1.26 -8.41
N THR A 89 0.11 -2.22 -7.55
CA THR A 89 0.99 -2.75 -6.52
C THR A 89 1.16 -4.25 -6.68
N ALA A 90 2.41 -4.70 -6.80
CA ALA A 90 2.80 -6.10 -6.84
C ALA A 90 3.41 -6.48 -5.50
N ILE A 91 2.83 -7.47 -4.83
CA ILE A 91 3.21 -7.88 -3.48
C ILE A 91 3.65 -9.33 -3.52
N LYS A 92 4.88 -9.61 -3.09
CA LYS A 92 5.40 -10.97 -2.98
C LYS A 92 5.43 -11.43 -1.53
N TYR A 93 5.21 -12.70 -1.32
CA TYR A 93 5.18 -13.32 0.01
C TYR A 93 6.29 -14.35 0.16
N LYS A 94 6.84 -14.44 1.36
CA LYS A 94 7.80 -15.47 1.77
C LYS A 94 7.45 -15.92 3.18
N ASP A 95 7.36 -17.23 3.37
CA ASP A 95 6.97 -17.82 4.67
C ASP A 95 5.64 -17.25 5.19
N GLY A 96 4.71 -17.00 4.26
CA GLY A 96 3.39 -16.46 4.58
C GLY A 96 3.35 -14.98 4.90
N LYS A 97 4.47 -14.27 4.76
CA LYS A 97 4.57 -12.84 5.08
C LYS A 97 4.98 -12.02 3.87
N VAL A 98 4.58 -10.76 3.85
CA VAL A 98 4.96 -9.83 2.77
C VAL A 98 6.46 -9.61 2.80
N ILE A 99 7.16 -9.99 1.72
CA ILE A 99 8.61 -9.84 1.61
C ILE A 99 9.02 -8.67 0.71
N THR A 100 8.26 -8.41 -0.35
CA THR A 100 8.51 -7.25 -1.19
C THR A 100 7.20 -6.62 -1.66
N GLN A 101 7.25 -5.33 -1.91
CA GLN A 101 6.18 -4.60 -2.55
C GLN A 101 6.81 -3.69 -3.59
N GLU A 102 6.24 -3.69 -4.79
CA GLU A 102 6.64 -2.77 -5.84
C GLU A 102 5.40 -2.04 -6.34
N THR A 103 5.46 -0.72 -6.36
CA THR A 103 4.33 0.12 -6.73
C THR A 103 4.70 1.02 -7.90
N ILE A 104 3.82 1.07 -8.88
CA ILE A 104 3.87 2.01 -9.99
C ILE A 104 2.67 2.94 -9.82
N ARG A 105 2.86 4.23 -10.04
CA ARG A 105 1.78 5.20 -9.92
C ARG A 105 1.70 6.09 -11.14
N GLU A 106 0.47 6.53 -11.44
CA GLU A 106 0.18 7.45 -12.50
C GLU A 106 -0.69 8.59 -11.97
N PRO A 107 -0.33 9.85 -12.19
CA PRO A 107 -1.15 10.97 -11.75
C PRO A 107 -2.43 11.06 -12.59
N LEU A 108 -3.50 11.54 -11.96
CA LEU A 108 -4.81 11.69 -12.57
C LEU A 108 -5.26 13.14 -12.45
N ASP A 109 -6.03 13.61 -13.44
CA ASP A 109 -6.56 14.98 -13.48
C ASP A 109 -7.77 15.17 -12.56
N GLU A 110 -8.50 14.08 -12.27
CA GLU A 110 -9.71 14.11 -11.46
C GLU A 110 -9.65 13.07 -10.36
N ASP A 111 -10.43 13.26 -9.29
CA ASP A 111 -10.54 12.29 -8.22
C ASP A 111 -11.45 11.13 -8.66
N PRO A 112 -10.88 9.95 -9.04
CA PRO A 112 -11.70 8.82 -9.49
C PRO A 112 -12.35 8.07 -8.34
N SER A 113 -11.97 8.38 -7.10
CA SER A 113 -12.50 7.71 -5.91
C SER A 113 -13.64 8.49 -5.26
N GLU A 114 -14.04 9.62 -5.83
CA GLU A 114 -15.11 10.44 -5.30
C GLU A 114 -16.40 9.62 -5.18
N GLY A 115 -16.97 9.62 -3.97
CA GLY A 115 -18.18 8.86 -3.70
C GLY A 115 -18.00 7.37 -3.49
N GLN A 116 -16.77 6.86 -3.54
CA GLN A 116 -16.46 5.44 -3.35
C GLN A 116 -15.87 5.11 -1.98
N ASP A 117 -15.61 6.10 -1.22
CA ASP A 117 -14.97 5.93 0.11
C ASP A 117 -15.95 5.51 1.18
#